data_4e52f139a272b6c91b3524abb6c3c857
#
_entry.id   4e52f139a272b6c91b3524abb6c3c857
#
_cell.length_a   1.000
_cell.length_b   1.000
_cell.length_c   1.000
_cell.angle_alpha   90.00
_cell.angle_beta   90.00
_cell.angle_gamma   90.00
#
_symmetry.space_group_name_H-M   'P 1'
#
loop_
_entity.id
_entity.type
_entity.pdbx_description
1 polymer ?
#
loop_
_entity_poly.entity_id
_entity_poly.type
_entity_poly.pdbx_seq_one_letter_code
_entity_poly.pdbx_strand_id
1 'polypeptide(L)'
;MKLQQGDVILNSVDYEIKGKKLDHLVLAEGEATGHRHQLVDGLGQLIMMDKIMHLQVFSETALLKHEEHKPIIVPKGNWKINIVREYDPFEEEIRRVRD
;
A
#
# COMPACT_ATOMS: atom_id res chain seq x y z
N MET A 1 -0.90 12.79 6.90
CA MET A 1 -0.56 11.64 7.74
C MET A 1 0.09 10.56 6.89
N LYS A 2 1.06 9.90 7.42
CA LYS A 2 1.80 8.86 6.71
C LYS A 2 1.89 7.62 7.58
N LEU A 3 1.54 6.47 7.02
CA LEU A 3 1.68 5.18 7.69
C LEU A 3 2.59 4.31 6.85
N GLN A 4 3.28 3.38 7.48
CA GLN A 4 4.18 2.49 6.77
C GLN A 4 4.16 1.11 7.40
N GLN A 5 4.09 0.11 6.54
CA GLN A 5 4.27 -1.28 6.95
C GLN A 5 5.22 -1.91 5.95
N GLY A 6 6.44 -2.20 6.40
CA GLY A 6 7.47 -2.67 5.50
C GLY A 6 7.73 -1.66 4.39
N ASP A 7 7.62 -2.10 3.16
CA ASP A 7 7.84 -1.25 1.99
C ASP A 7 6.57 -0.58 1.48
N VAL A 8 5.44 -0.79 2.16
CA VAL A 8 4.18 -0.15 1.78
C VAL A 8 3.99 1.12 2.59
N ILE A 9 3.78 2.22 1.89
CA ILE A 9 3.54 3.52 2.51
C ILE A 9 2.16 4.00 2.13
N LEU A 10 1.40 4.45 3.13
CA LEU A 10 0.10 5.04 2.94
C LEU A 10 0.19 6.52 3.29
N ASN A 11 -0.13 7.37 2.33
CA ASN A 11 -0.20 8.80 2.56
C ASN A 11 -1.65 9.26 2.47
N SER A 12 -2.14 9.93 3.51
CA SER A 12 -3.49 10.43 3.48
C SER A 12 -3.61 11.53 2.43
N VAL A 13 -4.73 11.52 1.73
CA VAL A 13 -4.99 12.50 0.67
C VAL A 13 -6.34 13.14 0.91
N ASP A 14 -6.49 14.37 0.43
CA ASP A 14 -7.72 15.13 0.61
C ASP A 14 -8.51 15.30 -0.68
N TYR A 15 -8.04 14.69 -1.75
CA TYR A 15 -8.78 14.73 -3.01
C TYR A 15 -9.71 13.55 -3.13
N GLU A 16 -10.70 13.67 -4.01
CA GLU A 16 -11.62 12.59 -4.27
C GLU A 16 -10.96 11.52 -5.14
N ILE A 17 -11.14 10.26 -4.75
CA ILE A 17 -10.58 9.15 -5.50
C ILE A 17 -11.64 8.63 -6.45
N LYS A 18 -11.35 8.70 -7.74
CA LYS A 18 -12.22 8.20 -8.80
C LYS A 18 -11.40 7.33 -9.73
N GLY A 19 -11.83 6.11 -9.91
CA GLY A 19 -11.11 5.21 -10.79
C GLY A 19 -11.73 3.84 -10.77
N LYS A 20 -10.92 2.86 -11.15
CA LYS A 20 -11.39 1.50 -11.23
C LYS A 20 -11.25 0.81 -9.88
N LYS A 21 -12.36 0.35 -9.36
CA LYS A 21 -12.35 -0.42 -8.13
C LYS A 21 -11.79 -1.81 -8.38
N LEU A 22 -10.88 -2.23 -7.51
CA LEU A 22 -10.32 -3.56 -7.55
C LEU A 22 -11.17 -4.51 -6.74
N ASP A 23 -11.11 -5.79 -7.07
CA ASP A 23 -11.94 -6.80 -6.40
C ASP A 23 -11.21 -7.52 -5.28
N HIS A 24 -10.12 -6.94 -4.79
CA HIS A 24 -9.36 -7.51 -3.67
C HIS A 24 -8.86 -6.38 -2.77
N LEU A 25 -8.31 -6.78 -1.63
CA LEU A 25 -7.78 -5.84 -0.63
C LEU A 25 -6.30 -6.09 -0.36
N VAL A 26 -5.58 -6.63 -1.34
CA VAL A 26 -4.15 -6.85 -1.25
C VAL A 26 -3.43 -5.65 -1.84
N LEU A 27 -2.66 -4.94 -1.01
CA LEU A 27 -1.96 -3.75 -1.44
C LEU A 27 -0.64 -4.08 -2.14
N ALA A 28 0.02 -5.12 -1.71
CA ALA A 28 1.27 -5.55 -2.31
C ALA A 28 1.55 -7.00 -1.92
N GLU A 29 2.27 -7.71 -2.77
CA GLU A 29 2.65 -9.09 -2.53
C GLU A 29 4.16 -9.25 -2.66
N GLY A 30 4.70 -10.14 -1.82
CA GLY A 30 6.09 -10.54 -1.95
C GLY A 30 6.24 -11.56 -3.08
N GLU A 31 7.38 -11.53 -3.75
CA GLU A 31 7.58 -12.35 -4.94
C GLU A 31 7.74 -13.85 -4.65
N ALA A 32 8.50 -14.18 -3.62
CA ALA A 32 8.91 -15.57 -3.45
C ALA A 32 8.18 -16.30 -2.34
N THR A 33 7.61 -15.59 -1.39
CA THR A 33 7.11 -16.19 -0.15
C THR A 33 5.59 -16.22 -0.06
N GLY A 34 4.91 -15.55 -0.97
CA GLY A 34 3.46 -15.42 -0.86
C GLY A 34 3.01 -14.49 0.25
N HIS A 35 3.93 -13.78 0.86
CA HIS A 35 3.58 -12.78 1.86
C HIS A 35 2.86 -11.62 1.21
N ARG A 36 1.90 -11.06 1.91
CA ARG A 36 1.13 -9.96 1.33
C ARG A 36 0.71 -8.97 2.39
N HIS A 37 0.67 -7.70 1.96
CA HIS A 37 0.06 -6.64 2.75
C HIS A 37 -1.41 -6.60 2.39
N GLN A 38 -2.26 -6.91 3.34
CA GLN A 38 -3.69 -7.06 3.07
C GLN A 38 -4.51 -6.35 4.12
N LEU A 39 -5.52 -5.63 3.67
CA LEU A 39 -6.46 -4.98 4.57
C LEU A 39 -7.44 -6.02 5.10
N VAL A 40 -7.56 -6.09 6.42
CA VAL A 40 -8.49 -6.97 7.10
C VAL A 40 -9.20 -6.16 8.20
N ASP A 41 -10.25 -6.73 8.78
CA ASP A 41 -10.95 -6.09 9.90
C ASP A 41 -11.29 -4.63 9.65
N GLY A 42 -12.35 -4.43 8.90
CA GLY A 42 -12.83 -3.11 8.56
C GLY A 42 -13.42 -3.11 7.17
N LEU A 43 -13.95 -1.97 6.78
CA LEU A 43 -14.55 -1.79 5.47
C LEU A 43 -13.70 -0.85 4.65
N GLY A 44 -13.32 -1.29 3.46
CA GLY A 44 -12.52 -0.47 2.58
C GLY A 44 -12.55 -1.01 1.16
N GLN A 45 -11.90 -0.29 0.27
CA GLN A 45 -11.73 -0.74 -1.11
C GLN A 45 -10.47 -0.14 -1.70
N LEU A 46 -9.94 -0.84 -2.70
CA LEU A 46 -8.79 -0.37 -3.46
C LEU A 46 -9.29 0.16 -4.79
N ILE A 47 -8.74 1.29 -5.21
CA ILE A 47 -9.11 1.95 -6.45
C ILE A 47 -7.84 2.33 -7.20
N MET A 48 -7.79 1.98 -8.47
CA MET A 48 -6.70 2.40 -9.34
C MET A 48 -7.12 3.69 -10.03
N MET A 49 -6.37 4.75 -9.74
CA MET A 49 -6.60 6.06 -10.33
C MET A 49 -5.27 6.62 -10.82
N ASP A 50 -5.22 7.00 -12.10
CA ASP A 50 -3.99 7.55 -12.70
C ASP A 50 -2.80 6.63 -12.52
N LYS A 51 -3.02 5.33 -12.66
CA LYS A 51 -1.99 4.28 -12.52
C LYS A 51 -1.42 4.18 -11.12
N ILE A 52 -2.08 4.79 -10.15
CA ILE A 52 -1.66 4.71 -8.76
C ILE A 52 -2.79 4.06 -7.97
N MET A 53 -2.41 3.11 -7.12
CA MET A 53 -3.38 2.44 -6.28
C MET A 53 -3.70 3.31 -5.07
N HIS A 54 -4.99 3.40 -4.77
CA HIS A 54 -5.49 4.15 -3.62
C HIS A 54 -6.32 3.24 -2.74
N LEU A 55 -6.35 3.55 -1.47
CA LEU A 55 -7.16 2.83 -0.48
C LEU A 55 -8.17 3.79 0.11
N GLN A 56 -9.43 3.36 0.13
CA GLN A 56 -10.48 4.07 0.87
C GLN A 56 -10.90 3.22 2.03
N VAL A 57 -10.87 3.77 3.24
CA VAL A 57 -11.34 3.09 4.44
C VAL A 57 -12.63 3.75 4.86
N PHE A 58 -13.71 2.99 4.92
CA PHE A 58 -15.03 3.49 5.24
C PHE A 58 -15.41 3.31 6.71
N SER A 59 -14.87 2.30 7.38
CA SER A 59 -15.06 2.11 8.80
C SER A 59 -14.14 3.06 9.57
N GLU A 60 -14.38 3.21 10.86
CA GLU A 60 -13.52 4.08 11.67
C GLU A 60 -12.06 3.70 11.57
N THR A 61 -11.81 2.41 11.53
CA THR A 61 -10.47 1.88 11.36
C THR A 61 -10.53 0.61 10.53
N ALA A 62 -9.39 0.23 9.99
CA ALA A 62 -9.18 -1.07 9.37
C ALA A 62 -7.79 -1.51 9.74
N LEU A 63 -7.50 -2.78 9.56
CA LEU A 63 -6.21 -3.33 9.94
C LEU A 63 -5.46 -3.74 8.67
N LEU A 64 -4.21 -3.29 8.55
CA LEU A 64 -3.32 -3.73 7.49
C LEU A 64 -2.41 -4.78 8.08
N LYS A 65 -2.46 -5.99 7.52
CA LYS A 65 -1.75 -7.13 8.05
C LYS A 65 -0.72 -7.66 7.07
N HIS A 66 0.39 -8.12 7.61
CA HIS A 66 1.46 -8.76 6.84
C HIS A 66 2.08 -9.85 7.71
N GLU A 67 2.53 -10.93 7.08
CA GLU A 67 3.03 -12.10 7.81
C GLU A 67 4.25 -11.82 8.67
N GLU A 68 5.12 -10.90 8.24
CA GLU A 68 6.36 -10.63 8.96
C GLU A 68 6.43 -9.24 9.59
N HIS A 69 5.46 -8.38 9.35
CA HIS A 69 5.44 -7.04 9.92
C HIS A 69 4.31 -6.90 10.92
N LYS A 70 4.49 -6.01 11.87
CA LYS A 70 3.42 -5.73 12.80
C LYS A 70 2.22 -5.16 12.08
N PRO A 71 1.01 -5.59 12.44
CA PRO A 71 -0.17 -4.98 11.85
C PRO A 71 -0.27 -3.52 12.25
N ILE A 72 -0.84 -2.72 11.35
CA ILE A 72 -1.05 -1.31 11.65
C ILE A 72 -2.52 -0.97 11.47
N ILE A 73 -2.96 -0.01 12.26
CA ILE A 73 -4.34 0.47 12.20
C ILE A 73 -4.39 1.62 11.19
N VAL A 74 -5.29 1.48 10.22
CA VAL A 74 -5.48 2.50 9.20
C VAL A 74 -6.79 3.22 9.50
N PRO A 75 -6.74 4.51 9.82
CA PRO A 75 -7.96 5.27 10.08
C PRO A 75 -8.82 5.46 8.85
N LYS A 76 -10.08 5.77 9.09
CA LYS A 76 -11.01 6.14 8.04
C LYS A 76 -10.44 7.26 7.19
N GLY A 77 -10.62 7.13 5.88
CA GLY A 77 -10.19 8.17 4.96
C GLY A 77 -9.65 7.60 3.67
N ASN A 78 -9.05 8.49 2.89
CA ASN A 78 -8.50 8.19 1.58
C ASN A 78 -6.99 8.20 1.65
N TRP A 79 -6.38 7.18 1.04
CA TRP A 79 -4.95 6.97 1.14
C TRP A 79 -4.36 6.66 -0.23
N LYS A 80 -3.23 7.27 -0.51
CA LYS A 80 -2.45 6.95 -1.69
C LYS A 80 -1.41 5.92 -1.30
N ILE A 81 -1.28 4.87 -2.08
CA ILE A 81 -0.37 3.77 -1.78
C ILE A 81 0.90 3.92 -2.59
N ASN A 82 2.02 3.92 -1.90
CA ASN A 82 3.34 3.94 -2.53
C ASN A 82 4.10 2.72 -2.04
N ILE A 83 4.83 2.10 -2.96
CA ILE A 83 5.68 0.98 -2.63
C ILE A 83 7.11 1.47 -2.71
N VAL A 84 7.83 1.39 -1.59
CA VAL A 84 9.23 1.76 -1.57
C VAL A 84 10.03 0.51 -1.89
N ARG A 85 10.77 0.56 -2.97
CA ARG A 85 11.61 -0.55 -3.34
C ARG A 85 13.00 -0.28 -2.83
N GLU A 86 13.39 -1.01 -1.82
CA GLU A 86 14.74 -0.90 -1.31
C GLU A 86 15.74 -1.37 -2.34
N TYR A 87 15.33 -2.35 -3.10
CA TYR A 87 16.16 -2.89 -4.16
C TYR A 87 15.39 -2.85 -5.46
N ASP A 88 15.82 -1.97 -6.33
CA ASP A 88 15.41 -1.94 -7.72
C ASP A 88 16.64 -2.38 -8.50
N PRO A 89 16.61 -3.54 -9.16
CA PRO A 89 17.80 -4.03 -9.82
C PRO A 89 18.39 -3.03 -10.81
N PHE A 90 17.55 -2.36 -11.55
CA PHE A 90 18.01 -1.37 -12.50
C PHE A 90 18.60 -0.16 -11.81
N GLU A 91 17.87 0.39 -10.86
CA GLU A 91 18.31 1.54 -10.09
C GLU A 91 19.57 1.23 -9.30
N GLU A 92 19.58 0.09 -8.66
CA GLU A 92 20.71 -0.31 -7.85
C GLU A 92 21.94 -0.52 -8.72
N GLU A 93 21.77 -1.12 -9.86
CA GLU A 93 22.86 -1.32 -10.78
C GLU A 93 23.43 0.00 -11.27
N ILE A 94 22.55 0.94 -11.60
CA ILE A 94 22.97 2.26 -12.01
C ILE A 94 23.71 2.96 -10.89
N ARG A 95 23.21 2.86 -9.68
CA ARG A 95 23.87 3.47 -8.54
C ARG A 95 25.23 2.87 -8.26
N ARG A 96 25.33 1.56 -8.41
CA ARG A 96 26.61 0.87 -8.23
C ARG A 96 27.62 1.27 -9.26
N VAL A 97 27.16 1.40 -10.48
CA VAL A 97 28.05 1.83 -11.54
C VAL A 97 28.54 3.23 -11.27
N ARG A 98 27.68 4.07 -10.71
CA ARG A 98 28.06 5.42 -10.32
C ARG A 98 28.91 5.41 -9.06
N ASP A 99 28.67 4.45 -8.26
CA ASP A 99 29.38 4.32 -7.01
C ASP A 99 30.78 3.77 -7.27
#